data_1d535bf54f318d40327a7bc4fd5bc12e
#
_entry.id   1d535bf54f318d40327a7bc4fd5bc12e
#
_cell.length_a   1.000
_cell.length_b   1.000
_cell.length_c   1.000
_cell.angle_alpha   90.00
_cell.angle_beta   90.00
_cell.angle_gamma   90.00
#
_symmetry.space_group_name_H-M   'P 1'
#
loop_
_entity.id
_entity.type
_entity.pdbx_description
1 polymer ?
#
loop_
_entity_poly.entity_id
_entity_poly.type
_entity_poly.pdbx_seq_one_letter_code
_entity_poly.pdbx_strand_id
1 'polypeptide(L)'
;MKTDLIYGVEDRPPFKDALFAALQHLLAIFVAIITPPLIIASALKLDVEKTSFLVSMSLFASGVSTFIQCRRIGPIGAKLLCIQGTSFSFIGPIIATGLVGGLPLIFGSCIAAAPVEMVVSRTFKYLRNIITPLVSGIVVLLIGLSLIKVGIVSCGGGYSAMDDGSFGSWENLSIAALVLLSVLFFNRCKNKYLRMSSIVFGLCLGYGLAFALGKVNMSALNVEMLMSFNIPQPFKYGIDFNISSFIAIGLVYLITAIEATGDVTANSMISGLPIEGDSYLKRVSGGVMADGFNSLLAGIFNSFPNSIFAQNNGIIQLTGVASRYVGYYIAAMLVLLGLFPIVGAIFSLMPDPVLGGATLLMFGTVAAAGIRIVSSQEIGRKETLVLAVSLSLGLGVELMPDVLKQAPEAIRSIFSSGITTGGLTAIIANVVIRVKEN
;
A
#
# COMPACT_ATOMS: atom_id res chain seq x y z
N MET A 1 19.05 -2.77 20.00
CA MET A 1 19.29 -1.34 19.71
C MET A 1 18.58 -0.52 20.78
N LYS A 2 19.30 0.34 21.53
CA LYS A 2 18.64 1.37 22.35
C LYS A 2 18.09 2.39 21.34
N THR A 3 16.78 2.44 21.18
CA THR A 3 16.12 3.49 20.41
C THR A 3 16.07 4.72 21.29
N ASP A 4 16.76 5.78 20.92
CA ASP A 4 16.66 7.10 21.59
C ASP A 4 15.31 7.72 21.22
N LEU A 5 14.23 7.20 21.83
CA LEU A 5 12.90 7.75 21.66
C LEU A 5 12.76 9.03 22.46
N ILE A 6 12.29 10.10 21.81
CA ILE A 6 11.91 11.35 22.47
C ILE A 6 10.54 11.18 23.13
N TYR A 7 9.60 10.47 22.42
CA TYR A 7 8.27 10.14 22.93
C TYR A 7 7.98 8.67 22.67
N GLY A 8 7.73 7.92 23.74
CA GLY A 8 7.31 6.52 23.71
C GLY A 8 5.84 6.36 23.29
N VAL A 9 5.39 5.10 23.18
CA VAL A 9 4.06 4.77 22.62
C VAL A 9 2.89 5.38 23.40
N GLU A 10 2.96 5.43 24.73
CA GLU A 10 1.90 5.96 25.60
C GLU A 10 2.10 7.42 25.99
N ASP A 11 3.21 8.06 25.56
CA ASP A 11 3.48 9.46 25.86
C ASP A 11 2.53 10.36 25.06
N ARG A 12 2.17 11.50 25.65
CA ARG A 12 1.32 12.51 25.02
C ARG A 12 2.15 13.76 24.73
N PRO A 13 2.70 13.88 23.52
CA PRO A 13 3.46 15.07 23.13
C PRO A 13 2.61 16.34 23.27
N PRO A 14 3.20 17.50 23.58
CA PRO A 14 2.54 18.80 23.48
C PRO A 14 1.92 18.99 22.10
N PHE A 15 0.85 19.79 22.01
CA PHE A 15 0.10 19.99 20.76
C PHE A 15 1.00 20.36 19.57
N LYS A 16 1.97 21.27 19.78
CA LYS A 16 2.88 21.72 18.72
C LYS A 16 3.75 20.56 18.21
N ASP A 17 4.32 19.75 19.10
CA ASP A 17 5.18 18.62 18.75
C ASP A 17 4.38 17.50 18.09
N ALA A 18 3.17 17.23 18.62
CA ALA A 18 2.27 16.25 18.04
C ALA A 18 1.81 16.62 16.63
N LEU A 19 1.43 17.88 16.42
CA LEU A 19 1.01 18.39 15.13
C LEU A 19 2.16 18.37 14.11
N PHE A 20 3.36 18.79 14.54
CA PHE A 20 4.54 18.77 13.69
C PHE A 20 4.94 17.34 13.28
N ALA A 21 4.98 16.41 14.24
CA ALA A 21 5.24 15.01 13.95
C ALA A 21 4.16 14.43 13.03
N ALA A 22 2.88 14.73 13.27
CA ALA A 22 1.78 14.27 12.43
C ALA A 22 1.91 14.77 11.00
N LEU A 23 2.29 16.03 10.81
CA LEU A 23 2.51 16.60 9.47
C LEU A 23 3.66 15.89 8.74
N GLN A 24 4.74 15.56 9.46
CA GLN A 24 5.87 14.82 8.88
C GLN A 24 5.44 13.43 8.38
N HIS A 25 4.66 12.70 9.19
CA HIS A 25 4.10 11.41 8.79
C HIS A 25 3.16 11.56 7.59
N LEU A 26 2.26 12.55 7.63
CA LEU A 26 1.31 12.82 6.56
C LEU A 26 2.02 13.07 5.21
N LEU A 27 3.02 13.96 5.19
CA LEU A 27 3.75 14.27 3.96
C LEU A 27 4.46 13.04 3.35
N ALA A 28 4.93 12.14 4.19
CA ALA A 28 5.63 10.95 3.71
C ALA A 28 4.69 9.85 3.17
N ILE A 29 3.45 9.77 3.68
CA ILE A 29 2.51 8.70 3.32
C ILE A 29 1.40 9.15 2.37
N PHE A 30 1.15 10.46 2.29
CA PHE A 30 0.04 11.03 1.52
C PHE A 30 0.01 10.49 0.09
N VAL A 31 1.14 10.57 -0.61
CA VAL A 31 1.27 10.07 -1.98
C VAL A 31 1.03 8.57 -2.06
N ALA A 32 1.53 7.80 -1.10
CA ALA A 32 1.34 6.36 -1.07
C ALA A 32 -0.16 5.98 -0.92
N ILE A 33 -0.95 6.79 -0.21
CA ILE A 33 -2.40 6.55 -0.04
C ILE A 33 -3.16 6.80 -1.34
N ILE A 34 -2.84 7.88 -2.07
CA ILE A 34 -3.58 8.30 -3.26
C ILE A 34 -3.16 7.57 -4.54
N THR A 35 -1.95 7.02 -4.57
CA THR A 35 -1.40 6.36 -5.77
C THR A 35 -2.19 5.13 -6.21
N PRO A 36 -2.53 4.15 -5.34
CA PRO A 36 -3.29 2.98 -5.79
C PRO A 36 -4.63 3.32 -6.42
N PRO A 37 -5.50 4.18 -5.84
CA PRO A 37 -6.74 4.57 -6.49
C PRO A 37 -6.53 5.26 -7.83
N LEU A 38 -5.47 6.08 -8.00
CA LEU A 38 -5.16 6.72 -9.28
C LEU A 38 -4.74 5.70 -10.34
N ILE A 39 -3.88 4.74 -9.99
CA ILE A 39 -3.47 3.65 -10.89
C ILE A 39 -4.67 2.80 -11.31
N ILE A 40 -5.53 2.42 -10.37
CA ILE A 40 -6.72 1.62 -10.65
C ILE A 40 -7.68 2.41 -11.54
N ALA A 41 -7.91 3.69 -11.25
CA ALA A 41 -8.76 4.56 -12.05
C ALA A 41 -8.24 4.72 -13.49
N SER A 42 -6.94 4.93 -13.67
CA SER A 42 -6.29 4.98 -14.99
C SER A 42 -6.46 3.67 -15.76
N ALA A 43 -6.18 2.53 -15.11
CA ALA A 43 -6.31 1.21 -15.74
C ALA A 43 -7.76 0.87 -16.14
N LEU A 44 -8.74 1.32 -15.37
CA LEU A 44 -10.18 1.13 -15.65
C LEU A 44 -10.78 2.26 -16.47
N LYS A 45 -9.98 3.26 -16.88
CA LYS A 45 -10.40 4.42 -17.68
C LYS A 45 -11.58 5.17 -17.06
N LEU A 46 -11.54 5.36 -15.73
CA LEU A 46 -12.59 6.07 -15.01
C LEU A 46 -12.53 7.57 -15.32
N ASP A 47 -13.71 8.21 -15.29
CA ASP A 47 -13.79 9.66 -15.41
C ASP A 47 -13.17 10.39 -14.19
N VAL A 48 -12.93 11.70 -14.36
CA VAL A 48 -12.30 12.55 -13.34
C VAL A 48 -13.13 12.59 -12.06
N GLU A 49 -14.46 12.60 -12.18
CA GLU A 49 -15.36 12.67 -11.02
C GLU A 49 -15.26 11.42 -10.17
N LYS A 50 -15.35 10.22 -10.77
CA LYS A 50 -15.17 8.95 -10.06
C LYS A 50 -13.78 8.83 -9.46
N THR A 51 -12.75 9.20 -10.23
CA THR A 51 -11.36 9.16 -9.77
C THR A 51 -11.15 10.05 -8.55
N SER A 52 -11.63 11.31 -8.60
CA SER A 52 -11.57 12.24 -7.48
C SER A 52 -12.29 11.72 -6.24
N PHE A 53 -13.49 11.13 -6.43
CA PHE A 53 -14.23 10.54 -5.33
C PHE A 53 -13.50 9.35 -4.69
N LEU A 54 -12.94 8.44 -5.50
CA LEU A 54 -12.19 7.28 -5.01
C LEU A 54 -10.92 7.70 -4.24
N VAL A 55 -10.20 8.71 -4.73
CA VAL A 55 -9.04 9.30 -4.02
C VAL A 55 -9.47 9.90 -2.68
N SER A 56 -10.55 10.67 -2.67
CA SER A 56 -11.10 11.27 -1.45
C SER A 56 -11.52 10.22 -0.44
N MET A 57 -12.21 9.16 -0.87
CA MET A 57 -12.63 8.07 0.00
C MET A 57 -11.43 7.23 0.49
N SER A 58 -10.37 7.13 -0.29
CA SER A 58 -9.13 6.47 0.15
C SER A 58 -8.43 7.24 1.27
N LEU A 59 -8.38 8.57 1.19
CA LEU A 59 -7.88 9.41 2.28
C LEU A 59 -8.77 9.31 3.53
N PHE A 60 -10.09 9.39 3.35
CA PHE A 60 -11.06 9.25 4.43
C PHE A 60 -10.94 7.90 5.14
N ALA A 61 -10.98 6.80 4.38
CA ALA A 61 -10.85 5.45 4.91
C ALA A 61 -9.52 5.24 5.62
N SER A 62 -8.41 5.75 5.06
CA SER A 62 -7.08 5.69 5.68
C SER A 62 -7.04 6.41 7.03
N GLY A 63 -7.71 7.55 7.14
CA GLY A 63 -7.82 8.29 8.40
C GLY A 63 -8.59 7.51 9.47
N VAL A 64 -9.77 6.99 9.13
CA VAL A 64 -10.58 6.16 10.04
C VAL A 64 -9.78 4.92 10.46
N SER A 65 -9.14 4.25 9.53
CA SER A 65 -8.34 3.05 9.74
C SER A 65 -7.14 3.31 10.64
N THR A 66 -6.43 4.42 10.44
CA THR A 66 -5.31 4.85 11.29
C THR A 66 -5.76 5.10 12.72
N PHE A 67 -6.92 5.75 12.90
CA PHE A 67 -7.47 5.96 14.23
C PHE A 67 -7.77 4.65 14.96
N ILE A 68 -8.43 3.70 14.29
CA ILE A 68 -8.76 2.38 14.85
C ILE A 68 -7.47 1.63 15.22
N GLN A 69 -6.47 1.66 14.36
CA GLN A 69 -5.19 0.97 14.57
C GLN A 69 -4.44 1.53 15.79
N CYS A 70 -4.37 2.86 15.93
CA CYS A 70 -3.67 3.53 17.03
C CYS A 70 -4.45 3.48 18.35
N ARG A 71 -5.80 3.57 18.32
CA ARG A 71 -6.61 3.57 19.53
C ARG A 71 -6.78 2.18 20.13
N ARG A 72 -6.94 1.18 19.32
CA ARG A 72 -7.39 -0.17 19.64
C ARG A 72 -8.80 -0.18 20.26
N ILE A 73 -9.76 -0.66 19.49
CA ILE A 73 -11.17 -0.76 19.89
C ILE A 73 -11.49 -2.24 20.17
N GLY A 74 -11.56 -2.60 21.43
CA GLY A 74 -11.69 -4.00 21.83
C GLY A 74 -10.50 -4.86 21.35
N PRO A 75 -10.72 -5.88 20.49
CA PRO A 75 -9.65 -6.70 19.94
C PRO A 75 -9.01 -6.11 18.69
N ILE A 76 -9.55 -5.02 18.12
CA ILE A 76 -9.18 -4.45 16.83
C ILE A 76 -8.19 -3.30 17.05
N GLY A 77 -6.98 -3.39 16.49
CA GLY A 77 -5.92 -2.38 16.59
C GLY A 77 -4.67 -2.88 17.29
N ALA A 78 -3.51 -2.44 16.79
CA ALA A 78 -2.21 -2.75 17.37
C ALA A 78 -1.90 -1.93 18.63
N LYS A 79 -2.56 -0.79 18.83
CA LYS A 79 -2.24 0.20 19.88
C LYS A 79 -0.82 0.77 19.74
N LEU A 80 -0.39 0.95 18.51
CA LEU A 80 0.89 1.53 18.08
C LEU A 80 0.64 2.69 17.12
N LEU A 81 1.66 3.50 16.88
CA LEU A 81 1.64 4.47 15.78
C LEU A 81 1.81 3.72 14.45
N CYS A 82 0.75 3.05 14.02
CA CYS A 82 0.66 2.37 12.72
C CYS A 82 -0.33 3.14 11.84
N ILE A 83 0.17 3.67 10.72
CA ILE A 83 -0.65 4.40 9.77
C ILE A 83 -1.12 3.42 8.71
N GLN A 84 -2.40 3.52 8.38
CA GLN A 84 -3.02 2.70 7.36
C GLN A 84 -3.29 3.50 6.10
N GLY A 85 -3.19 2.84 4.96
CA GLY A 85 -3.55 3.42 3.68
C GLY A 85 -3.83 2.37 2.64
N THR A 86 -4.26 2.80 1.46
CA THR A 86 -4.63 1.92 0.35
C THR A 86 -3.46 1.00 -0.03
N SER A 87 -3.68 -0.29 0.04
CA SER A 87 -2.64 -1.30 -0.16
C SER A 87 -2.27 -1.47 -1.62
N PHE A 88 -0.99 -1.42 -1.91
CA PHE A 88 -0.44 -1.70 -3.25
C PHE A 88 -0.58 -3.17 -3.66
N SER A 89 -0.63 -4.09 -2.71
CA SER A 89 -0.72 -5.53 -2.95
C SER A 89 -1.98 -5.93 -3.71
N PHE A 90 -3.05 -5.14 -3.60
CA PHE A 90 -4.33 -5.40 -4.24
C PHE A 90 -4.47 -4.81 -5.65
N ILE A 91 -3.55 -3.96 -6.13
CA ILE A 91 -3.70 -3.25 -7.42
C ILE A 91 -3.98 -4.23 -8.57
N GLY A 92 -3.16 -5.27 -8.74
CA GLY A 92 -3.32 -6.23 -9.82
C GLY A 92 -4.66 -6.97 -9.79
N PRO A 93 -5.02 -7.66 -8.69
CA PRO A 93 -6.30 -8.34 -8.53
C PRO A 93 -7.52 -7.40 -8.65
N ILE A 94 -7.42 -6.17 -8.15
CA ILE A 94 -8.50 -5.17 -8.28
C ILE A 94 -8.69 -4.74 -9.73
N ILE A 95 -7.62 -4.46 -10.47
CA ILE A 95 -7.71 -4.11 -11.89
C ILE A 95 -8.34 -5.28 -12.67
N ALA A 96 -7.86 -6.52 -12.44
CA ALA A 96 -8.41 -7.70 -13.10
C ALA A 96 -9.91 -7.88 -12.80
N THR A 97 -10.31 -7.70 -11.54
CA THR A 97 -11.73 -7.75 -11.12
C THR A 97 -12.55 -6.63 -11.75
N GLY A 98 -11.99 -5.41 -11.79
CA GLY A 98 -12.66 -4.24 -12.36
C GLY A 98 -12.89 -4.33 -13.87
N LEU A 99 -11.99 -4.96 -14.61
CA LEU A 99 -12.16 -5.21 -16.04
C LEU A 99 -13.28 -6.22 -16.33
N VAL A 100 -13.64 -7.08 -15.37
CA VAL A 100 -14.74 -8.06 -15.50
C VAL A 100 -16.10 -7.47 -15.14
N GLY A 101 -16.20 -6.76 -14.01
CA GLY A 101 -17.50 -6.33 -13.47
C GLY A 101 -17.52 -4.91 -12.88
N GLY A 102 -16.50 -4.09 -13.18
CA GLY A 102 -16.44 -2.70 -12.75
C GLY A 102 -16.29 -2.51 -11.24
N LEU A 103 -16.61 -1.29 -10.78
CA LEU A 103 -16.54 -0.91 -9.37
C LEU A 103 -17.44 -1.74 -8.44
N PRO A 104 -18.69 -2.11 -8.81
CA PRO A 104 -19.52 -2.94 -7.95
C PRO A 104 -18.87 -4.27 -7.59
N LEU A 105 -18.28 -4.96 -8.58
CA LEU A 105 -17.64 -6.24 -8.38
C LEU A 105 -16.36 -6.10 -7.52
N ILE A 106 -15.60 -5.02 -7.71
CA ILE A 106 -14.43 -4.72 -6.87
C ILE A 106 -14.86 -4.61 -5.41
N PHE A 107 -15.80 -3.72 -5.10
CA PHE A 107 -16.17 -3.47 -3.70
C PHE A 107 -16.85 -4.68 -3.07
N GLY A 108 -17.75 -5.35 -3.79
CA GLY A 108 -18.39 -6.56 -3.29
C GLY A 108 -17.39 -7.68 -2.97
N SER A 109 -16.42 -7.92 -3.85
CA SER A 109 -15.38 -8.92 -3.64
C SER A 109 -14.42 -8.53 -2.49
N CYS A 110 -14.02 -7.26 -2.38
CA CYS A 110 -13.18 -6.77 -1.30
C CYS A 110 -13.86 -6.90 0.07
N ILE A 111 -15.14 -6.50 0.16
CA ILE A 111 -15.93 -6.62 1.39
C ILE A 111 -16.11 -8.08 1.79
N ALA A 112 -16.48 -8.94 0.84
CA ALA A 112 -16.69 -10.36 1.11
C ALA A 112 -15.41 -11.08 1.53
N ALA A 113 -14.25 -10.68 0.99
CA ALA A 113 -12.97 -11.32 1.27
C ALA A 113 -12.24 -10.77 2.51
N ALA A 114 -12.54 -9.56 2.97
CA ALA A 114 -11.90 -8.96 4.15
C ALA A 114 -11.98 -9.82 5.43
N PRO A 115 -13.05 -10.58 5.71
CA PRO A 115 -13.10 -11.51 6.84
C PRO A 115 -11.99 -12.57 6.83
N VAL A 116 -11.41 -12.90 5.68
CA VAL A 116 -10.30 -13.87 5.59
C VAL A 116 -9.13 -13.42 6.45
N GLU A 117 -8.71 -12.17 6.34
CA GLU A 117 -7.64 -11.60 7.16
C GLU A 117 -8.01 -11.52 8.65
N MET A 118 -9.27 -11.20 8.94
CA MET A 118 -9.77 -11.18 10.32
C MET A 118 -9.73 -12.59 10.96
N VAL A 119 -10.02 -13.64 10.21
CA VAL A 119 -9.89 -15.04 10.67
C VAL A 119 -8.43 -15.41 10.89
N VAL A 120 -7.55 -15.05 9.95
CA VAL A 120 -6.10 -15.27 10.07
C VAL A 120 -5.55 -14.64 11.36
N SER A 121 -6.01 -13.44 11.71
CA SER A 121 -5.59 -12.75 12.93
C SER A 121 -5.86 -13.56 14.21
N ARG A 122 -6.94 -14.35 14.23
CA ARG A 122 -7.31 -15.21 15.38
C ARG A 122 -6.51 -16.51 15.43
N THR A 123 -6.09 -16.99 14.25
CA THR A 123 -5.31 -18.24 14.12
C THR A 123 -3.80 -17.96 14.13
N PHE A 124 -3.37 -16.72 14.27
CA PHE A 124 -1.97 -16.29 14.21
C PHE A 124 -1.04 -17.11 15.12
N LYS A 125 -1.49 -17.49 16.32
CA LYS A 125 -0.73 -18.33 17.26
C LYS A 125 -0.28 -19.65 16.62
N TYR A 126 -1.08 -20.22 15.72
CA TYR A 126 -0.78 -21.48 15.04
C TYR A 126 0.02 -21.27 13.75
N LEU A 127 -0.13 -20.09 13.13
CA LEU A 127 0.51 -19.75 11.86
C LEU A 127 1.92 -19.18 12.01
N ARG A 128 2.34 -18.79 13.21
CA ARG A 128 3.67 -18.17 13.44
C ARG A 128 4.85 -19.00 12.98
N ASN A 129 4.73 -20.33 12.93
CA ASN A 129 5.78 -21.23 12.47
C ASN A 129 5.81 -21.35 10.93
N ILE A 130 4.76 -20.93 10.27
CA ILE A 130 4.61 -20.90 8.80
C ILE A 130 4.99 -19.52 8.28
N ILE A 131 4.53 -18.48 8.97
CA ILE A 131 4.81 -17.07 8.69
C ILE A 131 6.14 -16.69 9.34
N THR A 132 7.22 -17.09 8.69
CA THR A 132 8.59 -16.78 9.11
C THR A 132 9.05 -15.43 8.52
N PRO A 133 10.11 -14.80 9.05
CA PRO A 133 10.70 -13.61 8.43
C PRO A 133 11.09 -13.83 6.96
N LEU A 134 11.52 -15.05 6.61
CA LEU A 134 11.80 -15.42 5.22
C LEU A 134 10.56 -15.27 4.33
N VAL A 135 9.45 -15.89 4.72
CA VAL A 135 8.19 -15.84 3.95
C VAL A 135 7.69 -14.39 3.84
N SER A 136 7.67 -13.64 4.95
CA SER A 136 7.28 -12.23 4.95
C SER A 136 8.19 -11.37 4.05
N GLY A 137 9.50 -11.59 4.12
CA GLY A 137 10.46 -10.85 3.30
C GLY A 137 10.33 -11.17 1.80
N ILE A 138 10.07 -12.43 1.44
CA ILE A 138 9.79 -12.83 0.05
C ILE A 138 8.53 -12.15 -0.48
N VAL A 139 7.46 -12.12 0.32
CA VAL A 139 6.20 -11.45 -0.06
C VAL A 139 6.42 -9.97 -0.29
N VAL A 140 7.06 -9.26 0.65
CA VAL A 140 7.35 -7.82 0.52
C VAL A 140 8.26 -7.54 -0.69
N LEU A 141 9.26 -8.40 -0.92
CA LEU A 141 10.14 -8.29 -2.10
C LEU A 141 9.35 -8.43 -3.41
N LEU A 142 8.47 -9.44 -3.50
CA LEU A 142 7.63 -9.66 -4.68
C LEU A 142 6.65 -8.53 -4.91
N ILE A 143 6.05 -7.94 -3.85
CA ILE A 143 5.19 -6.76 -3.95
C ILE A 143 5.99 -5.63 -4.63
N GLY A 144 7.17 -5.30 -4.11
CA GLY A 144 7.99 -4.24 -4.67
C GLY A 144 8.37 -4.50 -6.14
N LEU A 145 8.83 -5.70 -6.46
CA LEU A 145 9.26 -6.06 -7.81
C LEU A 145 8.11 -6.10 -8.82
N SER A 146 6.96 -6.66 -8.47
CA SER A 146 5.78 -6.70 -9.35
C SER A 146 5.25 -5.30 -9.67
N LEU A 147 5.30 -4.39 -8.69
CA LEU A 147 4.84 -3.02 -8.85
C LEU A 147 5.78 -2.15 -9.70
N ILE A 148 7.06 -2.52 -9.88
CA ILE A 148 7.98 -1.81 -10.78
C ILE A 148 7.39 -1.73 -12.20
N LYS A 149 6.77 -2.81 -12.68
CA LYS A 149 6.09 -2.82 -13.99
C LYS A 149 5.01 -1.73 -14.06
N VAL A 150 4.19 -1.61 -13.03
CA VAL A 150 3.15 -0.57 -12.94
C VAL A 150 3.78 0.83 -12.95
N GLY A 151 4.86 1.02 -12.19
CA GLY A 151 5.60 2.28 -12.18
C GLY A 151 6.16 2.66 -13.55
N ILE A 152 6.72 1.70 -14.30
CA ILE A 152 7.23 1.92 -15.67
C ILE A 152 6.09 2.26 -16.64
N VAL A 153 4.94 1.56 -16.52
CA VAL A 153 3.75 1.89 -17.33
C VAL A 153 3.33 3.34 -17.10
N SER A 154 3.25 3.76 -15.84
CA SER A 154 2.93 5.16 -15.50
C SER A 154 3.99 6.15 -16.01
N CYS A 155 5.29 5.83 -15.92
CA CYS A 155 6.36 6.67 -16.51
C CYS A 155 6.19 6.87 -18.01
N GLY A 156 5.71 5.84 -18.72
CA GLY A 156 5.44 5.88 -20.16
C GLY A 156 4.22 6.72 -20.54
N GLY A 157 3.37 7.09 -19.61
CA GLY A 157 2.14 7.84 -19.85
C GLY A 157 0.86 7.13 -19.42
N GLY A 158 0.99 5.96 -18.75
CA GLY A 158 -0.14 5.17 -18.28
C GLY A 158 -0.79 4.31 -19.35
N TYR A 159 -1.89 3.67 -18.97
CA TYR A 159 -2.63 2.78 -19.88
C TYR A 159 -3.28 3.53 -21.05
N SER A 160 -3.72 4.78 -20.82
CA SER A 160 -4.30 5.61 -21.88
C SER A 160 -3.31 5.90 -23.01
N ALA A 161 -2.05 6.15 -22.66
CA ALA A 161 -0.99 6.41 -23.64
C ALA A 161 -0.63 5.17 -24.49
N MET A 162 -0.90 3.96 -23.98
CA MET A 162 -0.74 2.73 -24.77
C MET A 162 -1.77 2.64 -25.89
N ASP A 163 -2.99 3.16 -25.68
CA ASP A 163 -4.06 3.11 -26.66
C ASP A 163 -3.92 4.19 -27.74
N ASP A 164 -3.47 5.40 -27.36
CA ASP A 164 -3.33 6.54 -28.27
C ASP A 164 -1.97 6.59 -28.99
N GLY A 165 -1.05 5.67 -28.67
CA GLY A 165 0.28 5.57 -29.29
C GLY A 165 1.31 6.57 -28.75
N SER A 166 1.00 7.34 -27.70
CA SER A 166 1.92 8.29 -27.08
C SER A 166 2.78 7.67 -25.97
N PHE A 167 2.64 6.35 -25.74
CA PHE A 167 3.39 5.63 -24.73
C PHE A 167 4.90 5.72 -24.97
N GLY A 168 5.65 6.08 -23.93
CA GLY A 168 7.10 6.23 -24.01
C GLY A 168 7.57 7.47 -24.76
N SER A 169 6.69 8.44 -25.04
CA SER A 169 7.08 9.71 -25.66
C SER A 169 8.15 10.43 -24.82
N TRP A 170 9.01 11.22 -25.50
CA TRP A 170 10.03 12.01 -24.82
C TRP A 170 9.45 12.96 -23.75
N GLU A 171 8.27 13.47 -23.99
CA GLU A 171 7.57 14.33 -23.03
C GLU A 171 7.22 13.54 -21.74
N ASN A 172 6.62 12.36 -21.89
CA ASN A 172 6.27 11.52 -20.74
C ASN A 172 7.52 11.08 -19.98
N LEU A 173 8.54 10.61 -20.68
CA LEU A 173 9.78 10.17 -20.06
C LEU A 173 10.53 11.32 -19.38
N SER A 174 10.53 12.54 -19.95
CA SER A 174 11.18 13.71 -19.35
C SER A 174 10.49 14.14 -18.05
N ILE A 175 9.15 14.11 -18.00
CA ILE A 175 8.39 14.40 -16.78
C ILE A 175 8.72 13.37 -15.71
N ALA A 176 8.64 12.08 -16.02
CA ALA A 176 8.94 11.01 -15.09
C ALA A 176 10.39 11.08 -14.57
N ALA A 177 11.36 11.34 -15.46
CA ALA A 177 12.76 11.51 -15.11
C ALA A 177 12.98 12.72 -14.20
N LEU A 178 12.35 13.87 -14.48
CA LEU A 178 12.44 15.06 -13.63
C LEU A 178 11.94 14.73 -12.21
N VAL A 179 10.79 14.07 -12.08
CA VAL A 179 10.23 13.68 -10.78
C VAL A 179 11.19 12.75 -10.05
N LEU A 180 11.62 11.67 -10.70
CA LEU A 180 12.54 10.68 -10.10
C LEU A 180 13.84 11.32 -9.62
N LEU A 181 14.48 12.13 -10.49
CA LEU A 181 15.73 12.82 -10.15
C LEU A 181 15.55 13.85 -9.05
N SER A 182 14.42 14.57 -9.05
CA SER A 182 14.08 15.53 -7.98
C SER A 182 13.90 14.81 -6.64
N VAL A 183 13.16 13.69 -6.60
CA VAL A 183 12.98 12.90 -5.39
C VAL A 183 14.33 12.40 -4.87
N LEU A 184 15.20 11.88 -5.73
CA LEU A 184 16.55 11.43 -5.36
C LEU A 184 17.40 12.59 -4.83
N PHE A 185 17.36 13.76 -5.49
CA PHE A 185 18.08 14.95 -5.07
C PHE A 185 17.66 15.42 -3.67
N PHE A 186 16.38 15.60 -3.43
CA PHE A 186 15.86 16.02 -2.13
C PHE A 186 16.09 14.96 -1.04
N ASN A 187 16.00 13.68 -1.39
CA ASN A 187 16.27 12.60 -0.46
C ASN A 187 17.74 12.56 0.01
N ARG A 188 18.67 13.05 -0.81
CA ARG A 188 20.10 13.18 -0.48
C ARG A 188 20.40 14.36 0.43
N CYS A 189 19.49 15.35 0.56
CA CYS A 189 19.72 16.54 1.36
C CYS A 189 19.95 16.21 2.85
N LYS A 190 20.88 16.92 3.50
CA LYS A 190 21.14 16.80 4.94
C LYS A 190 19.96 17.28 5.79
N ASN A 191 19.20 18.25 5.27
CA ASN A 191 17.99 18.76 5.94
C ASN A 191 16.92 17.67 5.96
N LYS A 192 16.55 17.22 7.16
CA LYS A 192 15.57 16.13 7.33
C LYS A 192 14.18 16.49 6.79
N TYR A 193 13.78 17.76 6.81
CA TYR A 193 12.47 18.20 6.27
C TYR A 193 12.41 18.06 4.75
N LEU A 194 13.47 18.51 4.04
CA LEU A 194 13.58 18.36 2.59
C LEU A 194 13.60 16.89 2.21
N ARG A 195 14.33 16.06 2.95
CA ARG A 195 14.40 14.61 2.71
C ARG A 195 13.05 13.93 2.91
N MET A 196 12.30 14.27 3.98
CA MET A 196 10.99 13.67 4.26
C MET A 196 9.93 14.10 3.26
N SER A 197 10.01 15.32 2.75
CA SER A 197 9.08 15.87 1.74
C SER A 197 9.56 15.64 0.30
N SER A 198 10.61 14.85 0.08
CA SER A 198 11.24 14.68 -1.23
C SER A 198 10.26 14.27 -2.33
N ILE A 199 9.33 13.35 -2.03
CA ILE A 199 8.31 12.88 -2.98
C ILE A 199 7.35 14.02 -3.33
N VAL A 200 6.90 14.79 -2.33
CA VAL A 200 6.00 15.94 -2.54
C VAL A 200 6.66 17.00 -3.42
N PHE A 201 7.92 17.36 -3.15
CA PHE A 201 8.66 18.29 -4.00
C PHE A 201 8.85 17.76 -5.42
N GLY A 202 9.18 16.47 -5.57
CA GLY A 202 9.28 15.83 -6.89
C GLY A 202 7.97 15.92 -7.66
N LEU A 203 6.85 15.60 -7.01
CA LEU A 203 5.51 15.71 -7.62
C LEU A 203 5.18 17.17 -8.00
N CYS A 204 5.43 18.15 -7.14
CA CYS A 204 5.19 19.55 -7.45
C CYS A 204 5.98 20.01 -8.68
N LEU A 205 7.26 19.62 -8.79
CA LEU A 205 8.09 19.97 -9.94
C LEU A 205 7.62 19.26 -11.21
N GLY A 206 7.30 17.97 -11.11
CA GLY A 206 6.77 17.19 -12.25
C GLY A 206 5.40 17.71 -12.73
N TYR A 207 4.51 18.03 -11.79
CA TYR A 207 3.20 18.58 -12.11
C TYR A 207 3.32 19.98 -12.75
N GLY A 208 4.24 20.81 -12.25
CA GLY A 208 4.55 22.12 -12.83
C GLY A 208 5.07 22.00 -14.27
N LEU A 209 5.97 21.05 -14.55
CA LEU A 209 6.45 20.77 -15.91
C LEU A 209 5.32 20.24 -16.80
N ALA A 210 4.52 19.30 -16.31
CA ALA A 210 3.39 18.76 -17.05
C ALA A 210 2.35 19.84 -17.39
N PHE A 211 2.12 20.79 -16.46
CA PHE A 211 1.27 21.94 -16.71
C PHE A 211 1.86 22.86 -17.80
N ALA A 212 3.15 23.16 -17.73
CA ALA A 212 3.85 23.97 -18.74
C ALA A 212 3.84 23.33 -20.14
N LEU A 213 3.84 22.00 -20.22
CA LEU A 213 3.73 21.23 -21.46
C LEU A 213 2.27 21.04 -21.94
N GLY A 214 1.29 21.61 -21.24
CA GLY A 214 -0.13 21.50 -21.60
C GLY A 214 -0.73 20.10 -21.41
N LYS A 215 -0.08 19.22 -20.62
CA LYS A 215 -0.55 17.86 -20.33
C LYS A 215 -1.62 17.78 -19.24
N VAL A 216 -1.90 18.91 -18.55
CA VAL A 216 -2.91 18.99 -17.48
C VAL A 216 -4.19 19.59 -18.03
N ASN A 217 -5.25 18.80 -18.08
CA ASN A 217 -6.54 19.25 -18.58
C ASN A 217 -7.36 19.95 -17.49
N MET A 218 -7.12 21.26 -17.30
CA MET A 218 -7.83 22.07 -16.30
C MET A 218 -9.32 22.24 -16.60
N SER A 219 -9.76 22.06 -17.84
CA SER A 219 -11.19 22.20 -18.20
C SER A 219 -12.06 21.04 -17.67
N ALA A 220 -11.43 19.96 -17.24
CA ALA A 220 -12.12 18.84 -16.59
C ALA A 220 -12.47 19.13 -15.10
N LEU A 221 -11.97 20.25 -14.53
CA LEU A 221 -12.35 20.69 -13.18
C LEU A 221 -13.68 21.45 -13.25
N ASN A 222 -14.69 20.91 -12.59
CA ASN A 222 -15.92 21.64 -12.34
C ASN A 222 -15.77 22.46 -11.04
N VAL A 223 -16.02 23.78 -11.11
CA VAL A 223 -15.92 24.69 -9.95
C VAL A 223 -16.89 24.27 -8.82
N GLU A 224 -18.05 23.75 -9.14
CA GLU A 224 -19.00 23.23 -8.15
C GLU A 224 -18.41 22.04 -7.38
N MET A 225 -17.63 21.20 -8.03
CA MET A 225 -16.95 20.07 -7.43
C MET A 225 -15.89 20.51 -6.40
N LEU A 226 -15.23 21.66 -6.62
CA LEU A 226 -14.22 22.19 -5.73
C LEU A 226 -14.79 22.75 -4.43
N MET A 227 -16.04 23.22 -4.43
CA MET A 227 -16.73 23.82 -3.29
C MET A 227 -17.65 22.86 -2.53
N SER A 228 -17.82 21.66 -3.01
CA SER A 228 -18.67 20.63 -2.38
C SER A 228 -17.94 19.88 -1.27
N PHE A 229 -18.68 19.24 -0.38
CA PHE A 229 -18.16 18.28 0.57
C PHE A 229 -18.40 16.86 0.04
N ASN A 230 -17.36 16.03 0.01
CA ASN A 230 -17.52 14.60 -0.23
C ASN A 230 -18.05 13.93 1.04
N ILE A 231 -19.37 13.79 1.12
CA ILE A 231 -19.97 13.01 2.20
C ILE A 231 -19.72 11.53 1.88
N PRO A 232 -19.10 10.77 2.82
CA PRO A 232 -18.93 9.34 2.63
C PRO A 232 -20.29 8.66 2.47
N GLN A 233 -20.56 8.10 1.29
CA GLN A 233 -21.80 7.39 0.97
C GLN A 233 -21.49 5.89 0.95
N PRO A 234 -22.00 5.11 1.92
CA PRO A 234 -21.86 3.68 1.88
C PRO A 234 -22.44 3.10 0.59
N PHE A 235 -21.69 2.19 -0.04
CA PHE A 235 -22.15 1.44 -1.24
C PHE A 235 -22.57 2.32 -2.44
N LYS A 236 -22.01 3.51 -2.61
CA LYS A 236 -22.36 4.45 -3.70
C LYS A 236 -22.35 3.80 -5.09
N TYR A 237 -21.37 2.93 -5.35
CA TYR A 237 -21.27 2.25 -6.64
C TYR A 237 -21.94 0.86 -6.67
N GLY A 238 -22.66 0.50 -5.60
CA GLY A 238 -23.23 -0.83 -5.47
C GLY A 238 -22.22 -1.90 -5.11
N ILE A 239 -22.70 -3.13 -4.98
CA ILE A 239 -21.92 -4.33 -4.71
C ILE A 239 -22.34 -5.45 -5.65
N ASP A 240 -21.38 -6.19 -6.18
CA ASP A 240 -21.60 -7.39 -6.96
C ASP A 240 -20.64 -8.49 -6.46
N PHE A 241 -20.87 -9.74 -6.80
CA PHE A 241 -20.10 -10.86 -6.30
C PHE A 241 -19.78 -11.87 -7.39
N ASN A 242 -18.51 -12.24 -7.45
CA ASN A 242 -18.02 -13.33 -8.28
C ASN A 242 -17.04 -14.19 -7.46
N ILE A 243 -17.22 -15.50 -7.50
CA ILE A 243 -16.41 -16.43 -6.70
C ILE A 243 -14.92 -16.40 -7.08
N SER A 244 -14.59 -16.22 -8.37
CA SER A 244 -13.20 -16.15 -8.82
C SER A 244 -12.51 -14.89 -8.29
N SER A 245 -13.19 -13.74 -8.34
CA SER A 245 -12.70 -12.47 -7.78
C SER A 245 -12.56 -12.53 -6.27
N PHE A 246 -13.54 -13.15 -5.57
CA PHE A 246 -13.47 -13.40 -4.13
C PHE A 246 -12.24 -14.23 -3.75
N ILE A 247 -11.97 -15.32 -4.46
CA ILE A 247 -10.80 -16.19 -4.19
C ILE A 247 -9.50 -15.41 -4.45
N ALA A 248 -9.40 -14.72 -5.59
CA ALA A 248 -8.21 -13.95 -5.94
C ALA A 248 -7.88 -12.88 -4.89
N ILE A 249 -8.87 -12.08 -4.50
CA ILE A 249 -8.71 -11.02 -3.49
C ILE A 249 -8.51 -11.63 -2.09
N GLY A 250 -9.20 -12.72 -1.76
CA GLY A 250 -9.05 -13.44 -0.49
C GLY A 250 -7.63 -13.99 -0.26
N LEU A 251 -6.98 -14.46 -1.33
CA LEU A 251 -5.59 -14.90 -1.26
C LEU A 251 -4.63 -13.72 -1.01
N VAL A 252 -4.92 -12.55 -1.56
CA VAL A 252 -4.12 -11.35 -1.25
C VAL A 252 -4.29 -10.96 0.22
N TYR A 253 -5.49 -11.10 0.80
CA TYR A 253 -5.70 -10.87 2.24
C TYR A 253 -4.91 -11.85 3.13
N LEU A 254 -4.63 -13.08 2.69
CA LEU A 254 -3.70 -13.95 3.40
C LEU A 254 -2.26 -13.40 3.38
N ILE A 255 -1.87 -12.82 2.25
CA ILE A 255 -0.54 -12.25 2.05
C ILE A 255 -0.39 -10.96 2.87
N THR A 256 -1.39 -10.07 2.85
CA THR A 256 -1.35 -8.83 3.64
C THR A 256 -1.41 -9.08 5.15
N ALA A 257 -2.03 -10.16 5.62
CA ALA A 257 -1.93 -10.59 7.01
C ALA A 257 -0.47 -10.90 7.43
N ILE A 258 0.33 -11.45 6.51
CA ILE A 258 1.76 -11.70 6.73
C ILE A 258 2.54 -10.38 6.74
N GLU A 259 2.26 -9.50 5.79
CA GLU A 259 2.84 -8.15 5.69
C GLU A 259 2.56 -7.36 6.99
N ALA A 260 1.29 -7.25 7.38
CA ALA A 260 0.85 -6.56 8.60
C ALA A 260 1.53 -7.11 9.87
N THR A 261 1.73 -8.43 9.94
CA THR A 261 2.48 -9.07 11.01
C THR A 261 3.92 -8.56 11.09
N GLY A 262 4.59 -8.47 9.94
CA GLY A 262 5.95 -7.94 9.82
C GLY A 262 6.02 -6.47 10.25
N ASP A 263 5.09 -5.66 9.80
CA ASP A 263 5.05 -4.22 10.10
C ASP A 263 4.75 -3.91 11.56
N VAL A 264 3.80 -4.62 12.18
CA VAL A 264 3.52 -4.49 13.63
C VAL A 264 4.72 -4.95 14.47
N THR A 265 5.43 -5.98 14.01
CA THR A 265 6.65 -6.46 14.68
C THR A 265 7.76 -5.42 14.58
N ALA A 266 8.03 -4.91 13.39
CA ALA A 266 9.01 -3.87 13.16
C ALA A 266 8.70 -2.60 13.97
N ASN A 267 7.45 -2.16 13.98
CA ASN A 267 7.00 -1.02 14.77
C ASN A 267 7.20 -1.26 16.27
N SER A 268 6.87 -2.47 16.76
CA SER A 268 7.10 -2.84 18.17
C SER A 268 8.58 -2.76 18.54
N MET A 269 9.49 -3.28 17.69
CA MET A 269 10.94 -3.22 17.90
C MET A 269 11.45 -1.77 17.97
N ILE A 270 11.05 -0.94 17.00
CA ILE A 270 11.46 0.46 16.91
C ILE A 270 10.93 1.26 18.11
N SER A 271 9.73 0.92 18.56
CA SER A 271 9.08 1.55 19.73
C SER A 271 9.60 1.02 21.06
N GLY A 272 10.62 0.17 21.07
CA GLY A 272 11.23 -0.38 22.30
C GLY A 272 10.32 -1.35 23.06
N LEU A 273 9.35 -1.96 22.39
CA LEU A 273 8.41 -2.90 23.01
C LEU A 273 8.84 -4.35 22.79
N PRO A 274 8.48 -5.27 23.71
CA PRO A 274 8.79 -6.69 23.55
C PRO A 274 8.19 -7.27 22.28
N ILE A 275 8.94 -8.13 21.59
CA ILE A 275 8.51 -8.86 20.39
C ILE A 275 8.21 -10.34 20.68
N GLU A 276 8.03 -10.67 21.95
CA GLU A 276 7.68 -12.00 22.44
C GLU A 276 6.64 -11.89 23.55
N GLY A 277 6.00 -13.02 23.87
CA GLY A 277 5.03 -13.14 24.93
C GLY A 277 3.61 -12.67 24.55
N ASP A 278 2.69 -12.78 25.52
CA ASP A 278 1.25 -12.54 25.28
C ASP A 278 0.93 -11.11 24.84
N SER A 279 1.67 -10.12 25.35
CA SER A 279 1.44 -8.72 24.97
C SER A 279 1.78 -8.45 23.52
N TYR A 280 2.83 -9.09 23.01
CA TYR A 280 3.21 -9.04 21.59
C TYR A 280 2.17 -9.76 20.72
N LEU A 281 1.77 -10.98 21.09
CA LEU A 281 0.75 -11.74 20.36
C LEU A 281 -0.57 -10.96 20.26
N LYS A 282 -0.97 -10.28 21.34
CA LYS A 282 -2.16 -9.42 21.36
C LYS A 282 -2.01 -8.21 20.43
N ARG A 283 -0.82 -7.61 20.32
CA ARG A 283 -0.56 -6.49 19.40
C ARG A 283 -0.63 -6.93 17.95
N VAL A 284 0.06 -8.00 17.59
CA VAL A 284 0.06 -8.53 16.23
C VAL A 284 -1.34 -8.98 15.82
N SER A 285 -1.98 -9.83 16.62
CA SER A 285 -3.35 -10.27 16.33
C SER A 285 -4.32 -9.10 16.23
N GLY A 286 -4.20 -8.08 17.12
CA GLY A 286 -5.03 -6.88 17.05
C GLY A 286 -4.74 -6.03 15.81
N GLY A 287 -3.48 -5.90 15.40
CA GLY A 287 -3.06 -5.17 14.22
C GLY A 287 -3.57 -5.81 12.92
N VAL A 288 -3.39 -7.11 12.78
CA VAL A 288 -3.90 -7.88 11.61
C VAL A 288 -5.43 -7.89 11.58
N MET A 289 -6.09 -8.02 12.76
CA MET A 289 -7.54 -7.91 12.85
C MET A 289 -8.04 -6.54 12.37
N ALA A 290 -7.31 -5.47 12.72
CA ALA A 290 -7.66 -4.13 12.28
C ALA A 290 -7.42 -3.93 10.79
N ASP A 291 -6.40 -4.55 10.21
CA ASP A 291 -6.11 -4.50 8.78
C ASP A 291 -7.30 -5.02 7.96
N GLY A 292 -7.78 -6.22 8.27
CA GLY A 292 -8.97 -6.81 7.64
C GLY A 292 -10.25 -6.00 7.92
N PHE A 293 -10.49 -5.56 9.16
CA PHE A 293 -11.67 -4.77 9.51
C PHE A 293 -11.68 -3.40 8.82
N ASN A 294 -10.53 -2.74 8.74
CA ASN A 294 -10.36 -1.46 8.06
C ASN A 294 -10.54 -1.60 6.55
N SER A 295 -10.09 -2.71 5.95
CA SER A 295 -10.33 -3.01 4.55
C SER A 295 -11.80 -3.27 4.25
N LEU A 296 -12.53 -3.90 5.16
CA LEU A 296 -13.98 -4.03 5.07
C LEU A 296 -14.67 -2.65 5.09
N LEU A 297 -14.28 -1.78 6.05
CA LEU A 297 -14.80 -0.41 6.11
C LEU A 297 -14.45 0.38 4.86
N ALA A 298 -13.23 0.24 4.36
CA ALA A 298 -12.79 0.90 3.13
C ALA A 298 -13.70 0.51 1.95
N GLY A 299 -13.99 -0.77 1.76
CA GLY A 299 -14.92 -1.25 0.72
C GLY A 299 -16.33 -0.68 0.86
N ILE A 300 -16.86 -0.61 2.10
CA ILE A 300 -18.17 0.00 2.38
C ILE A 300 -18.21 1.47 1.96
N PHE A 301 -17.14 2.22 2.20
CA PHE A 301 -17.02 3.63 1.84
C PHE A 301 -16.43 3.86 0.44
N ASN A 302 -16.45 2.84 -0.43
CA ASN A 302 -15.99 2.91 -1.82
C ASN A 302 -14.51 3.30 -1.95
N SER A 303 -13.70 2.76 -1.07
CA SER A 303 -12.25 2.77 -1.14
C SER A 303 -11.74 1.34 -1.33
N PHE A 304 -10.44 1.22 -1.57
CA PHE A 304 -9.79 -0.07 -1.76
C PHE A 304 -9.22 -0.60 -0.44
N PRO A 305 -8.88 -1.91 -0.35
CA PRO A 305 -8.34 -2.48 0.88
C PRO A 305 -7.13 -1.71 1.40
N ASN A 306 -7.07 -1.58 2.71
CA ASN A 306 -5.99 -0.89 3.42
C ASN A 306 -4.95 -1.87 3.97
N SER A 307 -3.72 -1.41 4.13
CA SER A 307 -2.67 -2.09 4.89
C SER A 307 -1.84 -1.11 5.71
N ILE A 308 -1.05 -1.63 6.66
CA ILE A 308 -0.11 -0.83 7.45
C ILE A 308 1.05 -0.41 6.55
N PHE A 309 1.43 0.86 6.60
CA PHE A 309 2.55 1.38 5.83
C PHE A 309 3.88 1.25 6.57
N ALA A 310 4.75 0.39 6.06
CA ALA A 310 6.12 0.18 6.56
C ALA A 310 6.96 1.46 6.58
N GLN A 311 6.72 2.40 5.66
CA GLN A 311 7.40 3.69 5.59
C GLN A 311 7.27 4.50 6.89
N ASN A 312 6.15 4.34 7.60
CA ASN A 312 5.91 4.95 8.89
C ASN A 312 6.97 4.58 9.94
N ASN A 313 7.44 3.35 9.92
CA ASN A 313 8.48 2.87 10.83
C ASN A 313 9.80 3.63 10.65
N GLY A 314 10.14 3.99 9.40
CA GLY A 314 11.31 4.81 9.10
C GLY A 314 11.21 6.23 9.69
N ILE A 315 10.01 6.80 9.72
CA ILE A 315 9.77 8.15 10.27
C ILE A 315 9.89 8.11 11.80
N ILE A 316 9.35 7.09 12.45
CA ILE A 316 9.52 6.89 13.90
C ILE A 316 11.01 6.82 14.28
N GLN A 317 11.81 6.08 13.50
CA GLN A 317 13.26 5.99 13.72
C GLN A 317 13.96 7.34 13.55
N LEU A 318 13.54 8.14 12.56
CA LEU A 318 14.16 9.43 12.27
C LEU A 318 13.79 10.51 13.28
N THR A 319 12.55 10.49 13.76
CA THR A 319 12.01 11.54 14.64
C THR A 319 12.15 11.23 16.10
N GLY A 320 12.30 9.95 16.45
CA GLY A 320 12.23 9.47 17.84
C GLY A 320 10.83 9.55 18.43
N VAL A 321 9.79 9.74 17.63
CA VAL A 321 8.39 9.88 18.09
C VAL A 321 7.62 8.61 17.75
N ALA A 322 7.38 7.77 18.75
CA ALA A 322 6.59 6.54 18.63
C ALA A 322 5.19 6.66 19.22
N SER A 323 4.78 7.87 19.66
CA SER A 323 3.52 8.10 20.35
C SER A 323 2.31 7.79 19.47
N ARG A 324 1.48 6.84 19.88
CA ARG A 324 0.21 6.51 19.20
C ARG A 324 -0.80 7.66 19.18
N TYR A 325 -0.65 8.64 20.07
CA TYR A 325 -1.50 9.83 20.09
C TYR A 325 -1.24 10.76 18.91
N VAL A 326 -0.02 10.75 18.35
CA VAL A 326 0.28 11.43 17.08
C VAL A 326 -0.55 10.83 15.93
N GLY A 327 -0.83 9.52 15.97
CA GLY A 327 -1.70 8.87 15.01
C GLY A 327 -3.13 9.43 14.97
N TYR A 328 -3.63 10.00 16.07
CA TYR A 328 -4.96 10.64 16.07
C TYR A 328 -4.98 11.96 15.32
N TYR A 329 -3.88 12.73 15.37
CA TYR A 329 -3.74 13.94 14.55
C TYR A 329 -3.64 13.60 13.07
N ILE A 330 -2.86 12.57 12.74
CA ILE A 330 -2.74 12.09 11.35
C ILE A 330 -4.10 11.61 10.83
N ALA A 331 -4.83 10.82 11.64
CA ALA A 331 -6.16 10.35 11.31
C ALA A 331 -7.14 11.50 11.03
N ALA A 332 -7.15 12.51 11.92
CA ALA A 332 -8.00 13.68 11.73
C ALA A 332 -7.64 14.46 10.44
N MET A 333 -6.35 14.63 10.16
CA MET A 333 -5.90 15.31 8.93
C MET A 333 -6.33 14.52 7.68
N LEU A 334 -6.15 13.19 7.67
CA LEU A 334 -6.54 12.35 6.54
C LEU A 334 -8.04 12.36 6.31
N VAL A 335 -8.84 12.28 7.39
CA VAL A 335 -10.31 12.39 7.29
C VAL A 335 -10.70 13.75 6.70
N LEU A 336 -10.13 14.84 7.21
CA LEU A 336 -10.40 16.18 6.68
C LEU A 336 -10.04 16.29 5.20
N LEU A 337 -8.84 15.83 4.80
CA LEU A 337 -8.41 15.84 3.40
C LEU A 337 -9.34 15.00 2.50
N GLY A 338 -9.85 13.88 3.01
CA GLY A 338 -10.80 13.03 2.28
C GLY A 338 -12.20 13.64 2.14
N LEU A 339 -12.61 14.51 3.05
CA LEU A 339 -13.90 15.21 2.97
C LEU A 339 -13.89 16.39 1.99
N PHE A 340 -12.71 16.91 1.61
CA PHE A 340 -12.58 18.00 0.65
C PHE A 340 -12.26 17.48 -0.75
N PRO A 341 -13.21 17.54 -1.71
CA PRO A 341 -13.02 17.03 -3.08
C PRO A 341 -11.87 17.68 -3.83
N ILE A 342 -11.53 18.91 -3.48
CA ILE A 342 -10.45 19.66 -4.13
C ILE A 342 -9.13 18.87 -4.13
N VAL A 343 -8.83 18.16 -3.05
CA VAL A 343 -7.62 17.33 -2.96
C VAL A 343 -7.66 16.20 -3.98
N GLY A 344 -8.76 15.44 -3.98
CA GLY A 344 -8.96 14.37 -4.95
C GLY A 344 -8.97 14.87 -6.40
N ALA A 345 -9.60 16.02 -6.66
CA ALA A 345 -9.67 16.63 -7.98
C ALA A 345 -8.29 17.07 -8.52
N ILE A 346 -7.47 17.73 -7.70
CA ILE A 346 -6.11 18.14 -8.11
C ILE A 346 -5.27 16.90 -8.47
N PHE A 347 -5.34 15.85 -7.67
CA PHE A 347 -4.55 14.63 -7.93
C PHE A 347 -5.12 13.77 -9.05
N SER A 348 -6.44 13.80 -9.30
CA SER A 348 -7.05 13.09 -10.44
C SER A 348 -6.68 13.67 -11.80
N LEU A 349 -6.26 14.92 -11.84
CA LEU A 349 -5.71 15.58 -13.04
C LEU A 349 -4.20 15.38 -13.21
N MET A 350 -3.55 14.76 -12.25
CA MET A 350 -2.10 14.54 -12.31
C MET A 350 -1.77 13.54 -13.42
N PRO A 351 -0.97 13.92 -14.41
CA PRO A 351 -0.58 13.00 -15.47
C PRO A 351 0.17 11.79 -14.94
N ASP A 352 -0.09 10.62 -15.52
CA ASP A 352 0.55 9.35 -15.14
C ASP A 352 2.08 9.42 -15.03
N PRO A 353 2.85 10.12 -15.94
CA PRO A 353 4.29 10.24 -15.81
C PRO A 353 4.78 10.91 -14.52
N VAL A 354 3.99 11.83 -13.97
CA VAL A 354 4.31 12.48 -12.69
C VAL A 354 4.23 11.47 -11.56
N LEU A 355 3.16 10.67 -11.53
CA LEU A 355 2.99 9.57 -10.58
C LEU A 355 4.06 8.50 -10.78
N GLY A 356 4.34 8.14 -12.03
CA GLY A 356 5.31 7.11 -12.39
C GLY A 356 6.70 7.39 -11.85
N GLY A 357 7.21 8.61 -12.01
CA GLY A 357 8.52 9.00 -11.49
C GLY A 357 8.66 8.88 -9.98
N ALA A 358 7.60 9.22 -9.23
CA ALA A 358 7.58 9.09 -7.78
C ALA A 358 7.41 7.64 -7.32
N THR A 359 6.46 6.91 -7.91
CA THR A 359 6.09 5.55 -7.50
C THR A 359 7.17 4.52 -7.84
N LEU A 360 7.91 4.71 -8.92
CA LEU A 360 9.01 3.83 -9.30
C LEU A 360 10.06 3.72 -8.18
N LEU A 361 10.42 4.87 -7.57
CA LEU A 361 11.33 4.86 -6.42
C LEU A 361 10.67 4.22 -5.19
N MET A 362 9.38 4.49 -4.95
CA MET A 362 8.65 3.89 -3.83
C MET A 362 8.63 2.36 -3.94
N PHE A 363 8.32 1.81 -5.10
CA PHE A 363 8.31 0.35 -5.33
C PHE A 363 9.71 -0.26 -5.16
N GLY A 364 10.75 0.43 -5.66
CA GLY A 364 12.14 0.04 -5.41
C GLY A 364 12.49 0.01 -3.92
N THR A 365 12.00 0.96 -3.12
CA THR A 365 12.23 0.96 -1.66
C THR A 365 11.47 -0.15 -0.94
N VAL A 366 10.28 -0.52 -1.40
CA VAL A 366 9.54 -1.69 -0.89
C VAL A 366 10.32 -2.98 -1.18
N ALA A 367 10.82 -3.15 -2.41
CA ALA A 367 11.66 -4.29 -2.75
C ALA A 367 12.92 -4.37 -1.88
N ALA A 368 13.59 -3.23 -1.66
CA ALA A 368 14.76 -3.15 -0.77
C ALA A 368 14.42 -3.49 0.69
N ALA A 369 13.23 -3.12 1.17
CA ALA A 369 12.75 -3.53 2.49
C ALA A 369 12.55 -5.06 2.57
N GLY A 370 11.97 -5.68 1.53
CA GLY A 370 11.86 -7.13 1.43
C GLY A 370 13.22 -7.84 1.51
N ILE A 371 14.22 -7.34 0.75
CA ILE A 371 15.61 -7.85 0.83
C ILE A 371 16.15 -7.74 2.26
N ARG A 372 15.93 -6.63 2.95
CA ARG A 372 16.38 -6.42 4.32
C ARG A 372 15.75 -7.42 5.30
N ILE A 373 14.45 -7.69 5.13
CA ILE A 373 13.75 -8.67 5.97
C ILE A 373 14.30 -10.08 5.72
N VAL A 374 14.48 -10.50 4.47
CA VAL A 374 15.08 -11.79 4.11
C VAL A 374 16.48 -11.92 4.71
N SER A 375 17.28 -10.87 4.63
CA SER A 375 18.68 -10.85 5.13
C SER A 375 18.77 -10.69 6.65
N SER A 376 17.66 -10.57 7.38
CA SER A 376 17.68 -10.45 8.85
C SER A 376 17.94 -11.77 9.57
N GLN A 377 17.94 -12.88 8.86
CA GLN A 377 18.21 -14.23 9.34
C GLN A 377 19.30 -14.89 8.49
N GLU A 378 19.90 -15.97 8.97
CA GLU A 378 20.83 -16.76 8.18
C GLU A 378 20.10 -17.43 7.01
N ILE A 379 20.67 -17.32 5.81
CA ILE A 379 20.16 -17.91 4.59
C ILE A 379 20.91 -19.20 4.33
N GLY A 380 20.43 -20.29 4.91
CA GLY A 380 20.96 -21.62 4.68
C GLY A 380 20.44 -22.23 3.35
N ARG A 381 20.68 -23.53 3.19
CA ARG A 381 20.29 -24.26 1.99
C ARG A 381 18.76 -24.31 1.79
N LYS A 382 18.00 -24.47 2.89
CA LYS A 382 16.53 -24.48 2.86
C LYS A 382 16.00 -23.12 2.41
N GLU A 383 16.47 -22.06 3.05
CA GLU A 383 16.03 -20.68 2.80
C GLU A 383 16.35 -20.28 1.35
N THR A 384 17.51 -20.67 0.84
CA THR A 384 17.89 -20.43 -0.57
C THR A 384 16.94 -21.10 -1.54
N LEU A 385 16.53 -22.36 -1.29
CA LEU A 385 15.60 -23.07 -2.16
C LEU A 385 14.19 -22.45 -2.12
N VAL A 386 13.70 -22.08 -0.92
CA VAL A 386 12.43 -21.42 -0.75
C VAL A 386 12.41 -20.08 -1.50
N LEU A 387 13.48 -19.28 -1.33
CA LEU A 387 13.64 -18.00 -2.02
C LEU A 387 13.64 -18.18 -3.55
N ALA A 388 14.47 -19.12 -4.03
CA ALA A 388 14.66 -19.36 -5.46
C ALA A 388 13.34 -19.77 -6.14
N VAL A 389 12.62 -20.77 -5.60
CA VAL A 389 11.38 -21.23 -6.23
C VAL A 389 10.26 -20.19 -6.16
N SER A 390 10.18 -19.45 -5.04
CA SER A 390 9.15 -18.43 -4.86
C SER A 390 9.33 -17.24 -5.79
N LEU A 391 10.57 -16.75 -5.94
CA LEU A 391 10.89 -15.66 -6.86
C LEU A 391 10.74 -16.11 -8.32
N SER A 392 11.21 -17.31 -8.66
CA SER A 392 11.12 -17.82 -10.04
C SER A 392 9.67 -17.97 -10.50
N LEU A 393 8.79 -18.55 -9.67
CA LEU A 393 7.38 -18.71 -10.03
C LEU A 393 6.62 -17.39 -9.96
N GLY A 394 6.85 -16.58 -8.92
CA GLY A 394 6.17 -15.29 -8.78
C GLY A 394 6.53 -14.32 -9.90
N LEU A 395 7.81 -14.06 -10.12
CA LEU A 395 8.25 -13.16 -11.19
C LEU A 395 8.02 -13.77 -12.58
N GLY A 396 8.15 -15.10 -12.72
CA GLY A 396 7.90 -15.78 -14.00
C GLY A 396 6.50 -15.51 -14.52
N VAL A 397 5.49 -15.63 -13.67
CA VAL A 397 4.08 -15.34 -14.05
C VAL A 397 3.86 -13.85 -14.28
N GLU A 398 4.48 -12.97 -13.47
CA GLU A 398 4.37 -11.51 -13.65
C GLU A 398 4.94 -11.04 -14.99
N LEU A 399 6.07 -11.62 -15.41
CA LEU A 399 6.75 -11.27 -16.65
C LEU A 399 6.11 -11.92 -17.88
N MET A 400 5.57 -13.13 -17.73
CA MET A 400 4.99 -13.93 -18.80
C MET A 400 3.61 -14.47 -18.45
N PRO A 401 2.60 -13.58 -18.29
CA PRO A 401 1.24 -13.99 -17.86
C PRO A 401 0.57 -14.95 -18.87
N ASP A 402 0.97 -14.92 -20.13
CA ASP A 402 0.44 -15.80 -21.17
C ASP A 402 0.73 -17.30 -20.92
N VAL A 403 1.67 -17.64 -20.02
CA VAL A 403 1.93 -19.05 -19.63
C VAL A 403 0.68 -19.70 -19.03
N LEU A 404 -0.22 -18.91 -18.46
CA LEU A 404 -1.49 -19.40 -17.89
C LEU A 404 -2.69 -19.27 -18.83
N LYS A 405 -2.49 -18.84 -20.09
CA LYS A 405 -3.59 -18.54 -21.02
C LYS A 405 -4.52 -19.73 -21.27
N GLN A 406 -3.98 -20.96 -21.28
CA GLN A 406 -4.75 -22.20 -21.48
C GLN A 406 -5.24 -22.82 -20.17
N ALA A 407 -4.87 -22.27 -19.01
CA ALA A 407 -5.31 -22.78 -17.73
C ALA A 407 -6.81 -22.47 -17.51
N PRO A 408 -7.53 -23.31 -16.73
CA PRO A 408 -8.89 -23.02 -16.31
C PRO A 408 -8.99 -21.66 -15.64
N GLU A 409 -10.13 -20.98 -15.82
CA GLU A 409 -10.35 -19.62 -15.31
C GLU A 409 -10.03 -19.47 -13.82
N ALA A 410 -10.41 -20.45 -13.00
CA ALA A 410 -10.12 -20.46 -11.57
C ALA A 410 -8.61 -20.49 -11.26
N ILE A 411 -7.81 -21.24 -12.04
CA ILE A 411 -6.34 -21.28 -11.89
C ILE A 411 -5.74 -19.95 -12.37
N ARG A 412 -6.20 -19.47 -13.51
CA ARG A 412 -5.72 -18.22 -14.08
C ARG A 412 -5.98 -17.03 -13.15
N SER A 413 -7.18 -16.90 -12.57
CA SER A 413 -7.51 -15.82 -11.64
C SER A 413 -6.68 -15.84 -10.34
N ILE A 414 -6.30 -17.04 -9.87
CA ILE A 414 -5.48 -17.20 -8.67
C ILE A 414 -4.00 -16.90 -8.96
N PHE A 415 -3.46 -17.50 -10.00
CA PHE A 415 -2.02 -17.50 -10.28
C PHE A 415 -1.56 -16.44 -11.28
N SER A 416 -2.44 -15.56 -11.79
CA SER A 416 -2.07 -14.46 -12.66
C SER A 416 -1.27 -13.34 -11.96
N SER A 417 -1.35 -13.24 -10.65
CA SER A 417 -0.57 -12.29 -9.87
C SER A 417 0.74 -12.92 -9.39
N GLY A 418 1.86 -12.29 -9.70
CA GLY A 418 3.17 -12.71 -9.23
C GLY A 418 3.30 -12.69 -7.70
N ILE A 419 2.64 -11.75 -7.05
CA ILE A 419 2.59 -11.62 -5.60
C ILE A 419 1.88 -12.85 -4.99
N THR A 420 0.70 -13.19 -5.51
CA THR A 420 -0.09 -14.33 -5.03
C THR A 420 0.65 -15.65 -5.29
N THR A 421 1.14 -15.85 -6.51
CA THR A 421 1.85 -17.07 -6.91
C THR A 421 3.12 -17.27 -6.08
N GLY A 422 3.96 -16.26 -6.00
CA GLY A 422 5.21 -16.35 -5.25
C GLY A 422 4.99 -16.40 -3.73
N GLY A 423 4.00 -15.67 -3.21
CA GLY A 423 3.66 -15.71 -1.78
C GLY A 423 3.13 -17.07 -1.34
N LEU A 424 2.20 -17.67 -2.10
CA LEU A 424 1.72 -19.03 -1.84
C LEU A 424 2.84 -20.06 -1.96
N THR A 425 3.69 -19.90 -2.98
CA THR A 425 4.86 -20.77 -3.15
C THR A 425 5.79 -20.66 -1.96
N ALA A 426 6.05 -19.47 -1.43
CA ALA A 426 6.90 -19.26 -0.27
C ALA A 426 6.36 -19.98 0.97
N ILE A 427 5.05 -19.88 1.22
CA ILE A 427 4.38 -20.57 2.32
C ILE A 427 4.52 -22.09 2.16
N ILE A 428 4.14 -22.63 1.00
CA ILE A 428 4.16 -24.07 0.73
C ILE A 428 5.59 -24.59 0.78
N ALA A 429 6.52 -23.95 0.09
CA ALA A 429 7.91 -24.36 0.05
C ALA A 429 8.58 -24.33 1.44
N ASN A 430 8.27 -23.33 2.27
CA ASN A 430 8.80 -23.25 3.63
C ASN A 430 8.36 -24.43 4.52
N VAL A 431 7.16 -24.95 4.30
CA VAL A 431 6.62 -26.11 5.03
C VAL A 431 7.15 -27.43 4.47
N VAL A 432 7.19 -27.53 3.12
CA VAL A 432 7.48 -28.80 2.43
C VAL A 432 8.98 -29.09 2.32
N ILE A 433 9.78 -28.06 2.08
CA ILE A 433 11.23 -28.22 1.93
C ILE A 433 11.86 -28.50 3.30
N ARG A 434 12.23 -29.77 3.49
CA ARG A 434 12.99 -30.23 4.66
C ARG A 434 14.40 -30.61 4.18
N VAL A 435 15.39 -29.82 4.55
CA VAL A 435 16.80 -30.13 4.30
C VAL A 435 17.31 -30.87 5.52
N LYS A 436 17.88 -32.07 5.32
CA LYS A 436 18.63 -32.75 6.39
C LYS A 436 19.91 -31.95 6.60
N GLU A 437 20.07 -31.36 7.76
CA GLU A 437 21.38 -30.87 8.21
C GLU A 437 22.26 -32.10 8.46
N ASN A 438 23.41 -32.14 7.79
CA ASN A 438 24.45 -33.17 8.02
C ASN A 438 25.27 -32.81 9.25
#